data_a2df330641dabb563dcab10557bee033
#
_entry.id   a2df330641dabb563dcab10557bee033
#
_cell.length_a   1.000
_cell.length_b   1.000
_cell.length_c   1.000
_cell.angle_alpha   90.00
_cell.angle_beta   90.00
_cell.angle_gamma   90.00
#
_symmetry.space_group_name_H-M   'P 1'
#
loop_
_entity.id
_entity.type
_entity.pdbx_description
1 polymer ?
#
loop_
_entity_poly.entity_id
_entity_poly.type
_entity_poly.pdbx_seq_one_letter_code
_entity_poly.pdbx_strand_id
1 'polypeptide(L)'
;MRSIQAYVRIRRAAIALVCVLMIATVGAPASSAAAAYPAPTGLNSKFQSETTIALSWAAVTGATSYRLQRADNAALTGSSYYTITGTTADVRGLKPDTTYYFQVRVIDSAGVGVSDYSPKIAVKTKPKLILPPISNPLRVATYNITCDYCFAGLPNELPWSGRKNAVVQTIVTQKPDVLGVQEASSARLKGDTSPTAPAQFEDLVQGLNAATVPYKLTNSKRNNCVVHTTPYQCVYQYQGASDGTKILYNSATVDLVSQGSLKLVTQPGASDRYFAWAILRQRSTNKSFFFGNTHLIDHMSDPSFFDLRQKQASQIVATIAAKNTSKLPVIMVGDLNSNKWTSPSNAPYDVLTKAGYIDPLGNTYRNDFPSSGATAEKTIRANFESFNGFNRKAPARNNYGNGTYMDYIFTSSMRVAEWENVVKIDTSGNFVGTIPADHNMVRADVQLP
;
A
#
# COMPACT_ATOMS: atom_id res chain seq x y z
N MET A 1 -54.23 -22.96 9.82
CA MET A 1 -55.02 -23.22 11.03
C MET A 1 -54.46 -22.39 12.18
N ARG A 2 -55.38 -21.54 12.72
CA ARG A 2 -55.30 -20.84 14.03
C ARG A 2 -54.09 -19.92 14.28
N SER A 3 -54.09 -18.59 14.10
CA SER A 3 -54.90 -17.48 14.77
C SER A 3 -54.83 -17.52 16.31
N ILE A 4 -54.39 -16.38 16.89
CA ILE A 4 -54.89 -15.71 18.11
C ILE A 4 -53.99 -14.43 18.23
N GLN A 5 -54.37 -13.26 17.85
CA GLN A 5 -55.18 -12.16 18.44
C GLN A 5 -54.76 -11.73 19.86
N ALA A 6 -54.25 -10.53 19.89
CA ALA A 6 -54.47 -9.31 20.65
C ALA A 6 -55.07 -9.38 22.07
N TYR A 7 -54.54 -8.53 22.98
CA TYR A 7 -55.36 -7.75 23.91
C TYR A 7 -54.66 -6.46 24.35
N VAL A 8 -55.28 -5.33 23.95
CA VAL A 8 -55.07 -3.99 24.50
C VAL A 8 -55.81 -3.86 25.81
N ARG A 9 -55.23 -3.29 26.85
CA ARG A 9 -55.94 -2.71 28.00
C ARG A 9 -55.50 -1.30 28.30
N ILE A 10 -56.38 -0.37 27.99
CA ILE A 10 -56.39 1.01 28.43
C ILE A 10 -56.83 1.03 29.92
N ARG A 11 -56.15 1.75 30.77
CA ARG A 11 -56.69 2.25 32.03
C ARG A 11 -56.48 3.76 32.12
N ARG A 12 -57.60 4.47 32.18
CA ARG A 12 -57.74 5.87 32.59
C ARG A 12 -57.64 5.99 34.08
N ALA A 13 -56.94 6.99 34.58
CA ALA A 13 -57.12 7.50 35.95
C ALA A 13 -56.69 8.97 36.02
N ALA A 14 -57.66 9.76 36.22
CA ALA A 14 -57.86 10.91 37.12
C ALA A 14 -56.82 12.03 37.18
N ILE A 15 -57.31 13.19 36.74
CA ILE A 15 -56.72 14.52 36.91
C ILE A 15 -56.90 14.93 38.39
N ALA A 16 -55.80 15.29 39.05
CA ALA A 16 -55.79 16.10 40.25
C ALA A 16 -55.09 17.43 39.96
N LEU A 17 -55.86 18.49 40.03
CA LEU A 17 -55.39 19.87 39.84
C LEU A 17 -54.74 20.34 41.14
N VAL A 18 -53.41 20.57 41.11
CA VAL A 18 -52.69 21.26 42.19
C VAL A 18 -52.16 22.56 41.64
N CYS A 19 -52.75 23.66 42.11
CA CYS A 19 -52.20 25.00 41.90
C CYS A 19 -50.87 25.12 42.66
N VAL A 20 -49.75 25.25 41.96
CA VAL A 20 -48.48 25.66 42.56
C VAL A 20 -48.15 27.07 42.10
N LEU A 21 -48.00 27.95 43.07
CA LEU A 21 -47.57 29.34 42.91
C LEU A 21 -46.24 29.39 42.20
N MET A 22 -46.17 30.05 41.04
CA MET A 22 -44.90 30.38 40.38
C MET A 22 -44.22 31.53 41.12
N ILE A 23 -43.20 31.24 41.88
CA ILE A 23 -42.20 32.24 42.26
C ILE A 23 -41.25 32.35 41.10
N ALA A 24 -41.30 33.46 40.37
CA ALA A 24 -40.35 33.82 39.34
C ALA A 24 -39.01 34.11 40.02
N THR A 25 -38.12 33.13 40.06
CA THR A 25 -36.71 33.38 40.33
C THR A 25 -36.11 33.98 39.05
N VAL A 26 -35.77 35.26 39.12
CA VAL A 26 -34.92 35.92 38.11
C VAL A 26 -33.60 35.18 38.13
N GLY A 27 -33.41 34.28 37.14
CA GLY A 27 -32.16 33.55 36.95
C GLY A 27 -31.06 34.58 36.65
N ALA A 28 -30.04 34.63 37.48
CA ALA A 28 -28.81 35.31 37.16
C ALA A 28 -28.31 34.82 35.78
N PRO A 29 -27.72 35.68 34.93
CA PRO A 29 -27.12 35.27 33.69
C PRO A 29 -26.10 34.16 33.98
N ALA A 30 -26.22 33.03 33.29
CA ALA A 30 -25.22 31.96 33.42
C ALA A 30 -23.86 32.56 33.12
N SER A 31 -23.03 32.63 34.15
CA SER A 31 -21.61 32.95 34.01
C SER A 31 -21.03 31.93 33.00
N SER A 32 -20.56 32.41 31.85
CA SER A 32 -19.81 31.57 30.96
C SER A 32 -18.58 31.07 31.73
N ALA A 33 -18.56 29.80 32.09
CA ALA A 33 -17.36 29.21 32.67
C ALA A 33 -16.19 29.55 31.75
N ALA A 34 -15.11 30.11 32.31
CA ALA A 34 -13.90 30.36 31.54
C ALA A 34 -13.47 29.08 30.84
N ALA A 35 -13.08 29.17 29.59
CA ALA A 35 -12.64 28.02 28.82
C ALA A 35 -11.51 27.29 29.56
N ALA A 36 -11.67 26.01 29.83
CA ALA A 36 -10.70 25.21 30.59
C ALA A 36 -9.36 25.03 29.86
N TYR A 37 -9.36 25.24 28.52
CA TYR A 37 -8.21 25.10 27.66
C TYR A 37 -8.08 26.31 26.71
N PRO A 38 -6.83 26.66 26.32
CA PRO A 38 -6.64 27.62 25.23
C PRO A 38 -7.20 27.09 23.91
N ALA A 39 -7.55 27.99 23.00
CA ALA A 39 -7.92 27.63 21.65
C ALA A 39 -6.75 26.92 20.93
N PRO A 40 -7.00 25.83 20.17
CA PRO A 40 -5.96 25.21 19.36
C PRO A 40 -5.37 26.21 18.35
N THR A 41 -4.05 26.13 18.14
CA THR A 41 -3.32 27.00 17.19
C THR A 41 -2.73 26.18 16.04
N GLY A 42 -2.25 26.85 15.00
CA GLY A 42 -1.54 26.20 13.90
C GLY A 42 -2.42 25.29 13.03
N LEU A 43 -3.75 25.46 13.05
CA LEU A 43 -4.62 24.72 12.14
C LEU A 43 -4.23 25.05 10.69
N ASN A 44 -3.84 24.01 9.93
CA ASN A 44 -3.44 24.18 8.54
C ASN A 44 -3.77 22.91 7.73
N SER A 45 -3.76 23.04 6.41
CA SER A 45 -3.90 21.88 5.51
C SER A 45 -2.52 21.31 5.17
N LYS A 46 -2.39 20.00 5.31
CA LYS A 46 -1.19 19.22 4.95
C LYS A 46 -1.29 18.60 3.57
N PHE A 47 -2.52 18.35 3.11
CA PHE A 47 -2.78 17.71 1.82
C PHE A 47 -4.17 18.08 1.31
N GLN A 48 -4.29 18.23 -0.03
CA GLN A 48 -5.56 18.35 -0.72
C GLN A 48 -5.58 17.41 -1.93
N SER A 49 -6.70 16.70 -2.08
CA SER A 49 -7.07 15.99 -3.31
C SER A 49 -8.36 16.57 -3.88
N GLU A 50 -8.91 15.91 -4.89
CA GLU A 50 -10.24 16.24 -5.43
C GLU A 50 -11.37 16.12 -4.39
N THR A 51 -11.23 15.18 -3.45
CA THR A 51 -12.31 14.80 -2.53
C THR A 51 -11.89 14.72 -1.07
N THR A 52 -10.64 15.10 -0.74
CA THR A 52 -10.09 14.96 0.61
C THR A 52 -9.24 16.18 0.97
N ILE A 53 -9.37 16.64 2.19
CA ILE A 53 -8.50 17.64 2.82
C ILE A 53 -7.95 17.04 4.11
N ALA A 54 -6.62 16.93 4.22
CA ALA A 54 -5.95 16.55 5.45
C ALA A 54 -5.51 17.80 6.23
N LEU A 55 -5.82 17.82 7.51
CA LEU A 55 -5.60 18.95 8.42
C LEU A 55 -4.69 18.53 9.57
N SER A 56 -3.96 19.49 10.12
CA SER A 56 -3.25 19.33 11.38
C SER A 56 -3.29 20.63 12.18
N TRP A 57 -3.07 20.53 13.50
CA TRP A 57 -2.98 21.64 14.43
C TRP A 57 -2.01 21.32 15.56
N ALA A 58 -1.64 22.35 16.34
CA ALA A 58 -0.79 22.16 17.49
C ALA A 58 -1.55 21.49 18.65
N ALA A 59 -0.89 20.59 19.36
CA ALA A 59 -1.46 19.97 20.55
C ALA A 59 -1.69 21.02 21.63
N VAL A 60 -2.84 20.92 22.30
CA VAL A 60 -3.14 21.68 23.50
C VAL A 60 -2.80 20.80 24.70
N THR A 61 -1.95 21.30 25.60
CA THR A 61 -1.51 20.53 26.78
C THR A 61 -2.69 20.02 27.61
N GLY A 62 -2.71 18.72 27.85
CA GLY A 62 -3.79 18.06 28.61
C GLY A 62 -5.04 17.72 27.80
N ALA A 63 -5.16 18.19 26.56
CA ALA A 63 -6.29 17.85 25.68
C ALA A 63 -6.09 16.48 25.02
N THR A 64 -7.11 15.64 25.06
CA THR A 64 -7.12 14.30 24.44
C THR A 64 -8.04 14.21 23.23
N SER A 65 -9.03 15.13 23.12
CA SER A 65 -10.05 15.10 22.09
C SER A 65 -10.39 16.50 21.58
N TYR A 66 -10.68 16.57 20.31
CA TYR A 66 -10.99 17.80 19.61
C TYR A 66 -12.29 17.66 18.79
N ARG A 67 -12.99 18.77 18.60
CA ARG A 67 -14.09 18.87 17.63
C ARG A 67 -13.64 19.71 16.46
N LEU A 68 -13.52 19.10 15.30
CA LEU A 68 -13.32 19.78 14.03
C LEU A 68 -14.69 20.14 13.45
N GLN A 69 -14.89 21.41 13.11
CA GLN A 69 -16.06 21.92 12.39
C GLN A 69 -15.68 22.17 10.94
N ARG A 70 -16.56 21.77 10.00
CA ARG A 70 -16.42 21.99 8.57
C ARG A 70 -17.71 22.58 8.00
N ALA A 71 -17.60 23.56 7.13
CA ALA A 71 -18.70 24.04 6.28
C ALA A 71 -18.20 24.30 4.86
N ASP A 72 -19.12 24.43 3.92
CA ASP A 72 -18.85 24.85 2.54
C ASP A 72 -19.05 26.35 2.31
N ASN A 73 -19.24 27.12 3.39
CA ASN A 73 -19.40 28.56 3.37
C ASN A 73 -18.68 29.24 4.54
N ALA A 74 -18.32 30.51 4.35
CA ALA A 74 -17.53 31.26 5.32
C ALA A 74 -18.27 31.58 6.63
N ALA A 75 -19.60 31.55 6.63
CA ALA A 75 -20.41 31.77 7.83
C ALA A 75 -20.52 30.52 8.72
N LEU A 76 -19.97 29.37 8.25
CA LEU A 76 -20.03 28.07 8.93
C LEU A 76 -21.45 27.59 9.20
N THR A 77 -22.42 27.99 8.39
CA THR A 77 -23.80 27.51 8.46
C THR A 77 -23.90 26.10 7.88
N GLY A 78 -24.79 25.25 8.40
CA GLY A 78 -24.94 23.87 7.95
C GLY A 78 -23.70 23.00 8.20
N SER A 79 -22.94 23.31 9.23
CA SER A 79 -21.66 22.63 9.53
C SER A 79 -21.81 21.14 9.83
N SER A 80 -20.80 20.38 9.39
CA SER A 80 -20.51 19.02 9.86
C SER A 80 -19.48 19.07 10.99
N TYR A 81 -19.59 18.13 11.94
CA TYR A 81 -18.71 18.05 13.10
C TYR A 81 -18.06 16.68 13.18
N TYR A 82 -16.79 16.65 13.53
CA TYR A 82 -16.00 15.43 13.67
C TYR A 82 -15.31 15.43 15.03
N THR A 83 -15.45 14.33 15.78
CA THR A 83 -14.67 14.11 17.01
C THR A 83 -13.33 13.46 16.62
N ILE A 84 -12.24 14.09 17.00
CA ILE A 84 -10.88 13.68 16.63
C ILE A 84 -10.07 13.42 17.90
N THR A 85 -9.47 12.24 17.99
CA THR A 85 -8.45 11.94 19.00
C THR A 85 -7.08 12.20 18.38
N GLY A 86 -6.32 13.15 18.97
CA GLY A 86 -5.06 13.61 18.40
C GLY A 86 -5.20 14.93 17.63
N THR A 87 -4.20 15.29 16.84
CA THR A 87 -4.03 16.61 16.24
C THR A 87 -4.03 16.63 14.71
N THR A 88 -4.57 15.60 14.10
CA THR A 88 -4.72 15.46 12.65
C THR A 88 -6.10 14.98 12.28
N ALA A 89 -6.62 15.41 11.15
CA ALA A 89 -7.92 14.96 10.64
C ALA A 89 -7.93 14.92 9.11
N ASP A 90 -8.59 13.89 8.58
CA ASP A 90 -8.85 13.77 7.15
C ASP A 90 -10.33 13.91 6.88
N VAL A 91 -10.68 14.95 6.19
CA VAL A 91 -12.05 15.22 5.81
C VAL A 91 -12.28 14.79 4.36
N ARG A 92 -13.25 13.93 4.16
CA ARG A 92 -13.50 13.22 2.90
C ARG A 92 -14.89 13.36 2.36
N GLY A 93 -15.07 12.81 1.14
CA GLY A 93 -16.33 12.89 0.42
C GLY A 93 -16.65 14.35 0.06
N LEU A 94 -15.62 15.16 -0.06
CA LEU A 94 -15.72 16.54 -0.47
C LEU A 94 -15.99 16.64 -1.98
N LYS A 95 -16.60 17.73 -2.42
CA LYS A 95 -16.76 18.03 -3.85
C LYS A 95 -15.44 18.56 -4.41
N PRO A 96 -15.04 18.17 -5.62
CA PRO A 96 -13.89 18.77 -6.30
C PRO A 96 -14.07 20.27 -6.52
N ASP A 97 -12.94 20.98 -6.64
CA ASP A 97 -12.88 22.42 -6.92
C ASP A 97 -13.71 23.31 -5.99
N THR A 98 -13.89 22.86 -4.73
CA THR A 98 -14.80 23.49 -3.75
C THR A 98 -14.00 23.97 -2.55
N THR A 99 -14.27 25.20 -2.11
CA THR A 99 -13.67 25.75 -0.89
C THR A 99 -14.46 25.33 0.33
N TYR A 100 -13.77 24.79 1.31
CA TYR A 100 -14.31 24.42 2.62
C TYR A 100 -13.64 25.25 3.71
N TYR A 101 -14.39 25.52 4.77
CA TYR A 101 -13.95 26.29 5.91
C TYR A 101 -13.88 25.40 7.14
N PHE A 102 -12.78 25.53 7.90
CA PHE A 102 -12.49 24.67 9.04
C PHE A 102 -12.09 25.50 10.25
N GLN A 103 -12.51 25.04 11.42
CA GLN A 103 -11.98 25.44 12.72
C GLN A 103 -12.03 24.27 13.70
N VAL A 104 -11.22 24.30 14.74
CA VAL A 104 -11.09 23.20 15.71
C VAL A 104 -11.10 23.73 17.13
N ARG A 105 -11.72 23.00 18.07
CA ARG A 105 -11.68 23.30 19.51
C ARG A 105 -11.46 22.05 20.34
N VAL A 106 -11.01 22.20 21.57
CA VAL A 106 -10.93 21.11 22.55
C VAL A 106 -12.33 20.75 23.02
N ILE A 107 -12.59 19.45 23.20
CA ILE A 107 -13.80 18.92 23.80
C ILE A 107 -13.44 18.00 24.97
N ASP A 108 -14.34 17.88 25.95
CA ASP A 108 -14.26 16.92 27.03
C ASP A 108 -14.73 15.51 26.60
N SER A 109 -14.75 14.57 27.54
CA SER A 109 -15.21 13.19 27.31
C SER A 109 -16.69 13.08 26.99
N ALA A 110 -17.50 14.06 27.37
CA ALA A 110 -18.93 14.16 27.02
C ALA A 110 -19.14 14.84 25.64
N GLY A 111 -18.05 15.30 24.99
CA GLY A 111 -18.11 16.00 23.71
C GLY A 111 -18.51 17.48 23.85
N VAL A 112 -18.48 18.05 25.06
CA VAL A 112 -18.77 19.47 25.26
C VAL A 112 -17.51 20.29 24.96
N GLY A 113 -17.67 21.45 24.31
CA GLY A 113 -16.53 22.34 24.02
C GLY A 113 -16.01 22.99 25.31
N VAL A 114 -14.72 22.79 25.56
CA VAL A 114 -14.00 23.31 26.75
C VAL A 114 -12.89 24.31 26.37
N SER A 115 -12.84 24.72 25.12
CA SER A 115 -12.04 25.83 24.62
C SER A 115 -12.83 26.65 23.59
N ASP A 116 -12.35 27.85 23.26
CA ASP A 116 -12.74 28.55 22.04
C ASP A 116 -12.26 27.79 20.79
N TYR A 117 -12.83 28.13 19.63
CA TYR A 117 -12.35 27.63 18.35
C TYR A 117 -11.03 28.30 17.94
N SER A 118 -10.22 27.56 17.20
CA SER A 118 -9.07 28.11 16.48
C SER A 118 -9.49 29.19 15.48
N PRO A 119 -8.56 30.02 15.01
CA PRO A 119 -8.79 30.81 13.80
C PRO A 119 -9.29 29.90 12.67
N LYS A 120 -10.31 30.40 11.94
CA LYS A 120 -10.87 29.71 10.79
C LYS A 120 -9.91 29.73 9.60
N ILE A 121 -9.78 28.60 8.91
CA ILE A 121 -9.04 28.51 7.66
C ILE A 121 -9.99 28.15 6.50
N ALA A 122 -9.63 28.59 5.29
CA ALA A 122 -10.29 28.22 4.05
C ALA A 122 -9.35 27.33 3.23
N VAL A 123 -9.81 26.18 2.80
CA VAL A 123 -9.03 25.23 1.99
C VAL A 123 -9.86 24.77 0.80
N LYS A 124 -9.29 24.84 -0.40
CA LYS A 124 -9.96 24.44 -1.63
C LYS A 124 -9.48 23.03 -2.04
N THR A 125 -10.43 22.13 -2.34
CA THR A 125 -10.12 20.84 -2.97
C THR A 125 -9.57 21.04 -4.38
N LYS A 126 -8.78 20.10 -4.87
CA LYS A 126 -8.30 20.13 -6.26
C LYS A 126 -9.49 19.98 -7.23
N PRO A 127 -9.41 20.57 -8.43
CA PRO A 127 -10.38 20.31 -9.47
C PRO A 127 -10.34 18.83 -9.87
N LYS A 128 -11.48 18.31 -10.33
CA LYS A 128 -11.53 16.94 -10.87
C LYS A 128 -10.67 16.84 -12.11
N LEU A 129 -9.65 16.00 -12.03
CA LEU A 129 -8.80 15.71 -13.18
C LEU A 129 -9.55 14.75 -14.11
N ILE A 130 -10.03 15.24 -15.25
CA ILE A 130 -10.66 14.42 -16.28
C ILE A 130 -9.59 14.16 -17.34
N LEU A 131 -8.91 13.04 -17.20
CA LEU A 131 -7.99 12.56 -18.22
C LEU A 131 -8.72 11.56 -19.13
N PRO A 132 -8.45 11.57 -20.44
CA PRO A 132 -8.95 10.53 -21.32
C PRO A 132 -8.40 9.17 -20.84
N PRO A 133 -9.13 8.07 -21.00
CA PRO A 133 -8.59 6.74 -20.70
C PRO A 133 -7.23 6.54 -21.35
N ILE A 134 -6.31 5.83 -20.68
CA ILE A 134 -5.04 5.47 -21.31
C ILE A 134 -5.31 4.47 -22.44
N SER A 135 -4.64 4.67 -23.56
CA SER A 135 -4.66 3.72 -24.67
C SER A 135 -3.57 2.68 -24.47
N ASN A 136 -3.88 1.41 -24.69
CA ASN A 136 -2.94 0.30 -24.56
C ASN A 136 -2.22 0.28 -23.19
N PRO A 137 -2.95 0.14 -22.08
CA PRO A 137 -2.34 0.03 -20.78
C PRO A 137 -1.36 -1.16 -20.74
N LEU A 138 -0.22 -0.95 -20.11
CA LEU A 138 0.68 -2.02 -19.70
C LEU A 138 0.43 -2.26 -18.21
N ARG A 139 -0.08 -3.44 -17.85
CA ARG A 139 -0.28 -3.81 -16.46
C ARG A 139 0.96 -4.45 -15.89
N VAL A 140 1.53 -3.84 -14.88
CA VAL A 140 2.71 -4.34 -14.18
C VAL A 140 2.41 -4.64 -12.73
N ALA A 141 3.14 -5.60 -12.14
CA ALA A 141 2.93 -5.96 -10.74
C ALA A 141 4.22 -6.38 -10.05
N THR A 142 4.18 -6.35 -8.72
CA THR A 142 5.15 -6.98 -7.81
C THR A 142 4.41 -7.89 -6.84
N TYR A 143 5.01 -9.04 -6.51
CA TYR A 143 4.41 -9.99 -5.61
C TYR A 143 5.46 -10.84 -4.90
N ASN A 144 5.71 -10.58 -3.62
CA ASN A 144 6.38 -11.55 -2.77
C ASN A 144 5.40 -12.70 -2.51
N ILE A 145 5.76 -13.91 -2.94
CA ILE A 145 4.86 -15.08 -2.91
C ILE A 145 5.12 -16.00 -1.72
N THR A 146 5.94 -15.58 -0.78
CA THR A 146 6.41 -16.37 0.38
C THR A 146 7.08 -17.68 -0.03
N CYS A 147 8.32 -17.89 0.32
CA CYS A 147 9.08 -19.07 -0.10
C CYS A 147 8.49 -20.40 0.42
N ASP A 148 8.65 -21.46 -0.35
CA ASP A 148 8.16 -22.79 0.00
C ASP A 148 8.75 -23.31 1.32
N TYR A 149 10.03 -23.07 1.56
CA TYR A 149 10.71 -23.48 2.80
C TYR A 149 10.56 -22.49 3.97
N CYS A 150 9.92 -21.32 3.74
CA CYS A 150 9.68 -20.31 4.78
C CYS A 150 8.48 -20.64 5.67
N PHE A 151 7.73 -21.71 5.37
CA PHE A 151 6.56 -22.10 6.15
C PHE A 151 6.87 -22.19 7.64
N ALA A 152 6.27 -21.30 8.43
CA ALA A 152 6.46 -21.18 9.87
C ALA A 152 5.30 -21.76 10.69
N GLY A 153 4.20 -22.16 10.05
CA GLY A 153 3.02 -22.69 10.73
C GLY A 153 2.21 -21.61 11.45
N LEU A 154 2.25 -20.39 10.97
CA LEU A 154 1.46 -19.29 11.52
C LEU A 154 -0.05 -19.54 11.35
N PRO A 155 -0.92 -18.96 12.17
CA PRO A 155 -2.35 -19.02 11.93
C PRO A 155 -2.70 -18.54 10.52
N ASN A 156 -3.52 -19.34 9.79
CA ASN A 156 -3.92 -19.13 8.39
C ASN A 156 -2.81 -19.27 7.32
N GLU A 157 -1.58 -19.54 7.72
CA GLU A 157 -0.52 -19.89 6.79
C GLU A 157 -0.71 -21.35 6.34
N LEU A 158 -0.56 -21.60 5.05
CA LEU A 158 -0.52 -22.94 4.47
C LEU A 158 0.84 -23.14 3.78
N PRO A 159 1.36 -24.38 3.72
CA PRO A 159 2.52 -24.67 2.90
C PRO A 159 2.24 -24.34 1.43
N TRP A 160 3.29 -24.19 0.61
CA TRP A 160 3.15 -23.83 -0.80
C TRP A 160 2.11 -24.66 -1.54
N SER A 161 2.11 -25.97 -1.34
CA SER A 161 1.13 -26.89 -1.96
C SER A 161 -0.32 -26.54 -1.63
N GLY A 162 -0.58 -25.99 -0.45
CA GLY A 162 -1.93 -25.58 -0.01
C GLY A 162 -2.33 -24.18 -0.49
N ARG A 163 -1.37 -23.28 -0.80
CA ARG A 163 -1.65 -21.91 -1.20
C ARG A 163 -1.31 -21.56 -2.64
N LYS A 164 -0.57 -22.41 -3.37
CA LYS A 164 -0.22 -22.23 -4.77
C LYS A 164 -1.41 -21.81 -5.64
N ASN A 165 -2.54 -22.52 -5.51
CA ASN A 165 -3.72 -22.21 -6.32
C ASN A 165 -4.27 -20.80 -6.03
N ALA A 166 -4.19 -20.33 -4.79
CA ALA A 166 -4.61 -18.97 -4.44
C ALA A 166 -3.67 -17.92 -5.04
N VAL A 167 -2.36 -18.17 -5.05
CA VAL A 167 -1.35 -17.33 -5.73
C VAL A 167 -1.61 -17.28 -7.23
N VAL A 168 -1.77 -18.45 -7.87
CA VAL A 168 -2.07 -18.54 -9.31
C VAL A 168 -3.37 -17.80 -9.65
N GLN A 169 -4.44 -17.99 -8.88
CA GLN A 169 -5.72 -17.30 -9.11
C GLN A 169 -5.61 -15.78 -8.93
N THR A 170 -4.81 -15.31 -7.98
CA THR A 170 -4.54 -13.89 -7.81
C THR A 170 -3.90 -13.31 -9.08
N ILE A 171 -2.85 -13.97 -9.60
CA ILE A 171 -2.15 -13.53 -10.81
C ILE A 171 -3.07 -13.60 -12.04
N VAL A 172 -3.78 -14.71 -12.22
CA VAL A 172 -4.69 -14.93 -13.37
C VAL A 172 -5.84 -13.93 -13.37
N THR A 173 -6.38 -13.57 -12.19
CA THR A 173 -7.45 -12.59 -12.07
C THR A 173 -6.97 -11.17 -12.42
N GLN A 174 -5.78 -10.80 -11.99
CA GLN A 174 -5.21 -9.49 -12.25
C GLN A 174 -4.58 -9.36 -13.64
N LYS A 175 -4.14 -10.47 -14.23
CA LYS A 175 -3.56 -10.55 -15.59
C LYS A 175 -2.45 -9.50 -15.84
N PRO A 176 -1.41 -9.41 -14.99
CA PRO A 176 -0.31 -8.49 -15.30
C PRO A 176 0.39 -8.90 -16.60
N ASP A 177 0.75 -7.92 -17.43
CA ASP A 177 1.59 -8.14 -18.60
C ASP A 177 3.01 -8.52 -18.21
N VAL A 178 3.49 -7.90 -17.11
CA VAL A 178 4.80 -8.20 -16.49
C VAL A 178 4.66 -8.20 -14.96
N LEU A 179 5.25 -9.20 -14.34
CA LEU A 179 5.21 -9.41 -12.90
C LEU A 179 6.61 -9.69 -12.36
N GLY A 180 7.07 -8.90 -11.39
CA GLY A 180 8.21 -9.26 -10.54
C GLY A 180 7.73 -10.10 -9.36
N VAL A 181 8.33 -11.28 -9.17
CA VAL A 181 8.07 -12.11 -7.98
C VAL A 181 9.31 -12.18 -7.11
N GLN A 182 9.08 -12.18 -5.79
CA GLN A 182 10.10 -12.36 -4.77
C GLN A 182 9.78 -13.62 -3.98
N GLU A 183 10.81 -14.17 -3.34
CA GLU A 183 10.73 -15.44 -2.59
C GLU A 183 10.27 -16.66 -3.40
N ALA A 184 10.31 -16.56 -4.71
CA ALA A 184 10.01 -17.68 -5.60
C ALA A 184 11.18 -18.68 -5.60
N SER A 185 11.30 -19.47 -4.56
CA SER A 185 12.45 -20.32 -4.21
C SER A 185 13.08 -21.02 -5.42
N SER A 186 14.41 -20.97 -5.51
CA SER A 186 15.21 -21.70 -6.49
C SER A 186 15.51 -23.13 -6.07
N ALA A 187 15.33 -23.48 -4.81
CA ALA A 187 15.41 -24.84 -4.33
C ALA A 187 14.25 -25.68 -4.88
N ARG A 188 14.43 -27.00 -4.93
CA ARG A 188 13.34 -27.92 -5.24
C ARG A 188 12.27 -27.82 -4.16
N LEU A 189 11.01 -28.02 -4.56
CA LEU A 189 9.88 -27.97 -3.64
C LEU A 189 10.08 -28.89 -2.45
N LYS A 190 9.81 -28.35 -1.26
CA LYS A 190 9.94 -29.09 0.01
C LYS A 190 9.01 -30.30 0.03
N GLY A 191 9.57 -31.46 0.33
CA GLY A 191 8.82 -32.72 0.38
C GLY A 191 8.67 -33.45 -0.97
N ASP A 192 9.10 -32.84 -2.09
CA ASP A 192 9.19 -33.55 -3.37
C ASP A 192 10.60 -34.15 -3.52
N THR A 193 10.68 -35.47 -3.42
CA THR A 193 11.94 -36.23 -3.53
C THR A 193 12.29 -36.61 -4.96
N SER A 194 11.43 -36.28 -5.95
CA SER A 194 11.69 -36.56 -7.36
C SER A 194 12.95 -35.84 -7.85
N PRO A 195 13.82 -36.52 -8.61
CA PRO A 195 14.99 -35.85 -9.22
C PRO A 195 14.59 -34.77 -10.23
N THR A 196 13.33 -34.76 -10.67
CA THR A 196 12.75 -33.80 -11.61
C THR A 196 11.85 -32.77 -10.91
N ALA A 197 11.80 -32.77 -9.56
CA ALA A 197 10.99 -31.82 -8.81
C ALA A 197 11.26 -30.38 -9.25
N PRO A 198 10.22 -29.57 -9.52
CA PRO A 198 10.40 -28.19 -9.92
C PRO A 198 10.90 -27.33 -8.74
N ALA A 199 11.50 -26.20 -9.03
CA ALA A 199 11.62 -25.11 -8.09
C ALA A 199 10.25 -24.41 -7.95
N GLN A 200 10.06 -23.61 -6.88
CA GLN A 200 8.79 -22.92 -6.65
C GLN A 200 8.41 -21.98 -7.83
N PHE A 201 9.38 -21.26 -8.40
CA PHE A 201 9.12 -20.40 -9.56
C PHE A 201 8.74 -21.18 -10.82
N GLU A 202 9.30 -22.40 -11.00
CA GLU A 202 8.96 -23.27 -12.12
C GLU A 202 7.54 -23.83 -11.93
N ASP A 203 7.22 -24.28 -10.72
CA ASP A 203 5.89 -24.77 -10.36
C ASP A 203 4.79 -23.69 -10.46
N LEU A 204 5.14 -22.43 -10.10
CA LEU A 204 4.26 -21.29 -10.31
C LEU A 204 3.93 -21.11 -11.80
N VAL A 205 4.93 -21.12 -12.67
CA VAL A 205 4.73 -20.95 -14.12
C VAL A 205 3.92 -22.09 -14.72
N GLN A 206 4.17 -23.34 -14.26
CA GLN A 206 3.35 -24.48 -14.66
C GLN A 206 1.88 -24.27 -14.28
N GLY A 207 1.60 -23.80 -13.06
CA GLY A 207 0.24 -23.49 -12.61
C GLY A 207 -0.43 -22.39 -13.42
N LEU A 208 0.30 -21.32 -13.76
CA LEU A 208 -0.20 -20.23 -14.59
C LEU A 208 -0.52 -20.69 -16.02
N ASN A 209 0.35 -21.49 -16.63
CA ASN A 209 0.15 -22.00 -17.97
C ASN A 209 -1.01 -23.02 -18.01
N ALA A 210 -1.19 -23.83 -16.96
CA ALA A 210 -2.34 -24.71 -16.82
C ALA A 210 -3.66 -23.92 -16.72
N ALA A 211 -3.62 -22.71 -16.18
CA ALA A 211 -4.76 -21.77 -16.16
C ALA A 211 -4.92 -20.95 -17.46
N THR A 212 -4.29 -21.41 -18.56
CA THR A 212 -4.39 -20.85 -19.93
C THR A 212 -3.83 -19.43 -20.13
N VAL A 213 -2.97 -18.95 -19.24
CA VAL A 213 -2.26 -17.68 -19.42
C VAL A 213 -0.80 -17.98 -19.76
N PRO A 214 -0.28 -17.57 -20.94
CA PRO A 214 1.03 -17.99 -21.42
C PRO A 214 2.18 -17.18 -20.80
N TYR A 215 2.38 -17.37 -19.48
CA TYR A 215 3.52 -16.75 -18.80
C TYR A 215 4.82 -17.47 -19.09
N LYS A 216 5.86 -16.67 -19.28
CA LYS A 216 7.25 -17.11 -19.40
C LYS A 216 8.13 -16.44 -18.35
N LEU A 217 9.23 -17.10 -17.99
CA LEU A 217 10.24 -16.59 -17.09
C LEU A 217 11.37 -15.90 -17.85
N THR A 218 11.85 -14.79 -17.28
CA THR A 218 13.22 -14.37 -17.50
C THR A 218 14.12 -14.96 -16.40
N ASN A 219 15.44 -14.99 -16.60
CA ASN A 219 16.38 -15.43 -15.58
C ASN A 219 16.03 -16.84 -15.03
N SER A 220 15.68 -17.77 -15.91
CA SER A 220 15.13 -19.09 -15.59
C SER A 220 16.12 -20.06 -14.94
N LYS A 221 17.42 -19.72 -14.88
CA LYS A 221 18.42 -20.55 -14.20
C LYS A 221 18.18 -20.53 -12.69
N ARG A 222 18.31 -21.71 -12.06
CA ARG A 222 18.15 -21.84 -10.60
C ARG A 222 19.32 -21.20 -9.85
N ASN A 223 20.55 -21.46 -10.32
CA ASN A 223 21.79 -20.94 -9.73
C ASN A 223 22.85 -20.73 -10.82
N ASN A 224 23.96 -20.12 -10.45
CA ASN A 224 25.09 -19.90 -11.34
C ASN A 224 26.13 -21.05 -11.28
N CYS A 225 25.83 -22.15 -10.64
CA CYS A 225 26.70 -23.29 -10.56
C CYS A 225 26.62 -24.12 -11.86
N VAL A 226 27.69 -24.16 -12.63
CA VAL A 226 27.78 -24.94 -13.87
C VAL A 226 28.36 -26.34 -13.67
N VAL A 227 29.24 -26.51 -12.66
CA VAL A 227 29.83 -27.80 -12.31
C VAL A 227 29.82 -27.96 -10.80
N HIS A 228 29.20 -29.03 -10.32
CA HIS A 228 29.25 -29.43 -8.91
C HIS A 228 30.50 -30.28 -8.70
N THR A 229 31.46 -29.76 -7.97
CA THR A 229 32.65 -30.52 -7.52
C THR A 229 32.39 -31.07 -6.13
N THR A 230 32.87 -32.27 -5.85
CA THR A 230 32.73 -32.88 -4.52
C THR A 230 33.69 -32.23 -3.51
N PRO A 231 33.28 -32.05 -2.25
CA PRO A 231 31.95 -32.31 -1.67
C PRO A 231 31.13 -31.04 -1.45
N TYR A 232 30.65 -30.34 -2.35
CA TYR A 232 29.85 -29.08 -2.28
C TYR A 232 30.55 -27.84 -2.82
N GLN A 233 31.63 -27.96 -3.53
CA GLN A 233 32.20 -26.84 -4.27
C GLN A 233 31.46 -26.68 -5.59
N CYS A 234 31.32 -25.46 -6.05
CA CYS A 234 30.70 -25.11 -7.29
C CYS A 234 31.65 -24.33 -8.18
N VAL A 235 31.75 -24.69 -9.44
CA VAL A 235 32.33 -23.79 -10.44
C VAL A 235 31.24 -22.81 -10.84
N TYR A 236 31.38 -21.57 -10.41
CA TYR A 236 30.45 -20.49 -10.69
C TYR A 236 30.76 -19.87 -12.03
N GLN A 237 29.75 -19.81 -12.88
CA GLN A 237 29.75 -19.01 -14.10
C GLN A 237 28.46 -18.23 -14.15
N TYR A 238 28.57 -16.93 -14.44
CA TYR A 238 27.40 -16.08 -14.53
C TYR A 238 26.45 -16.56 -15.64
N GLN A 239 25.29 -17.05 -15.27
CA GLN A 239 24.26 -17.58 -16.17
C GLN A 239 22.96 -16.77 -16.13
N GLY A 240 22.99 -15.61 -15.48
CA GLY A 240 21.79 -14.79 -15.28
C GLY A 240 20.82 -15.34 -14.22
N ALA A 241 21.26 -16.22 -13.32
CA ALA A 241 20.44 -16.66 -12.20
C ALA A 241 20.16 -15.49 -11.25
N SER A 242 19.01 -15.50 -10.61
CA SER A 242 18.56 -14.43 -9.71
C SER A 242 17.90 -14.96 -8.45
N ASP A 243 18.24 -16.19 -8.06
CA ASP A 243 17.66 -16.92 -6.94
C ASP A 243 16.11 -16.85 -6.96
N GLY A 244 15.46 -16.50 -5.87
CA GLY A 244 14.01 -16.35 -5.77
C GLY A 244 13.43 -15.05 -6.35
N THR A 245 14.26 -14.20 -6.97
CA THR A 245 13.85 -12.93 -7.59
C THR A 245 13.67 -13.13 -9.10
N LYS A 246 12.43 -13.30 -9.57
CA LYS A 246 12.13 -13.64 -10.97
C LYS A 246 11.22 -12.61 -11.62
N ILE A 247 11.31 -12.50 -12.95
CA ILE A 247 10.37 -11.72 -13.76
C ILE A 247 9.58 -12.70 -14.62
N LEU A 248 8.26 -12.62 -14.53
CA LEU A 248 7.31 -13.29 -15.39
C LEU A 248 6.70 -12.31 -16.37
N TYR A 249 6.53 -12.71 -17.61
CA TYR A 249 5.85 -11.89 -18.60
C TYR A 249 4.81 -12.72 -19.39
N ASN A 250 3.68 -12.10 -19.69
CA ASN A 250 2.66 -12.68 -20.55
C ASN A 250 3.14 -12.61 -22.02
N SER A 251 3.54 -13.75 -22.56
CA SER A 251 4.08 -13.81 -23.94
C SER A 251 3.04 -13.57 -25.04
N ALA A 252 1.75 -13.43 -24.70
CA ALA A 252 0.74 -12.97 -25.63
C ALA A 252 0.75 -11.44 -25.82
N THR A 253 1.20 -10.69 -24.84
CA THR A 253 1.14 -9.21 -24.84
C THR A 253 2.51 -8.54 -24.86
N VAL A 254 3.55 -9.27 -24.45
CA VAL A 254 4.91 -8.73 -24.31
C VAL A 254 5.94 -9.69 -24.90
N ASP A 255 6.94 -9.14 -25.60
CA ASP A 255 8.11 -9.86 -26.09
C ASP A 255 9.31 -9.59 -25.18
N LEU A 256 10.13 -10.63 -24.94
CA LEU A 256 11.43 -10.50 -24.30
C LEU A 256 12.49 -10.12 -25.34
N VAL A 257 13.18 -9.00 -25.13
CA VAL A 257 14.27 -8.52 -26.01
C VAL A 257 15.62 -8.91 -25.45
N SER A 258 15.86 -8.61 -24.17
CA SER A 258 17.08 -9.02 -23.46
C SER A 258 16.83 -9.14 -21.97
N GLN A 259 17.72 -9.81 -21.27
CA GLN A 259 17.60 -10.05 -19.82
C GLN A 259 18.97 -10.16 -19.16
N GLY A 260 18.98 -10.00 -17.87
CA GLY A 260 20.15 -10.22 -17.03
C GLY A 260 19.83 -10.15 -15.56
N SER A 261 20.83 -10.39 -14.73
CA SER A 261 20.73 -10.22 -13.30
C SER A 261 22.05 -9.72 -12.73
N LEU A 262 22.00 -9.19 -11.52
CA LEU A 262 23.15 -8.81 -10.73
C LEU A 262 22.98 -9.37 -9.32
N LYS A 263 23.99 -10.06 -8.81
CA LYS A 263 24.09 -10.35 -7.39
C LYS A 263 24.43 -9.03 -6.67
N LEU A 264 23.58 -8.64 -5.74
CA LEU A 264 23.76 -7.41 -4.98
C LEU A 264 24.84 -7.56 -3.91
N VAL A 265 25.42 -6.45 -3.49
CA VAL A 265 26.40 -6.43 -2.39
C VAL A 265 25.82 -7.11 -1.16
N THR A 266 26.66 -7.87 -0.47
CA THR A 266 26.29 -8.59 0.74
C THR A 266 27.32 -8.31 1.85
N GLN A 267 27.04 -8.77 3.06
CA GLN A 267 27.92 -8.73 4.22
C GLN A 267 27.82 -10.06 4.99
N PRO A 268 28.77 -10.37 5.90
CA PRO A 268 28.68 -11.57 6.72
C PRO A 268 27.34 -11.67 7.45
N GLY A 269 26.69 -12.85 7.40
CA GLY A 269 25.37 -13.10 7.99
C GLY A 269 24.19 -12.69 7.11
N ALA A 270 24.39 -12.00 5.99
CA ALA A 270 23.34 -11.64 5.07
C ALA A 270 23.12 -12.72 4.01
N SER A 271 21.85 -12.96 3.66
CA SER A 271 21.49 -13.79 2.51
C SER A 271 21.84 -13.10 1.19
N ASP A 272 22.11 -13.88 0.18
CA ASP A 272 22.33 -13.37 -1.18
C ASP A 272 21.05 -12.74 -1.72
N ARG A 273 21.18 -11.55 -2.29
CA ARG A 273 20.08 -10.81 -2.93
C ARG A 273 20.46 -10.48 -4.36
N TYR A 274 19.45 -10.36 -5.20
CA TYR A 274 19.63 -10.15 -6.63
C TYR A 274 18.75 -9.02 -7.15
N PHE A 275 19.25 -8.39 -8.21
CA PHE A 275 18.44 -7.53 -9.08
C PHE A 275 18.29 -8.24 -10.43
N ALA A 276 17.10 -8.69 -10.77
CA ALA A 276 16.78 -9.23 -12.08
C ALA A 276 16.27 -8.11 -12.98
N TRP A 277 16.67 -8.09 -14.25
CA TRP A 277 16.20 -7.09 -15.20
C TRP A 277 15.92 -7.70 -16.57
N ALA A 278 15.01 -7.05 -17.31
CA ALA A 278 14.72 -7.38 -18.69
C ALA A 278 14.42 -6.12 -19.49
N ILE A 279 14.82 -6.12 -20.76
CA ILE A 279 14.26 -5.23 -21.78
C ILE A 279 13.13 -6.00 -22.45
N LEU A 280 11.95 -5.42 -22.37
CA LEU A 280 10.70 -6.01 -22.87
C LEU A 280 10.06 -5.06 -23.88
N ARG A 281 9.21 -5.60 -24.75
CA ARG A 281 8.50 -4.84 -25.76
C ARG A 281 7.00 -5.15 -25.71
N GLN A 282 6.19 -4.12 -25.48
CA GLN A 282 4.73 -4.22 -25.54
C GLN A 282 4.29 -4.43 -26.98
N ARG A 283 3.59 -5.52 -27.27
CA ARG A 283 3.19 -5.90 -28.63
C ARG A 283 2.19 -4.91 -29.25
N SER A 284 1.24 -4.43 -28.47
CA SER A 284 0.18 -3.54 -28.98
C SER A 284 0.69 -2.18 -29.43
N THR A 285 1.79 -1.69 -28.88
CA THR A 285 2.37 -0.37 -29.20
C THR A 285 3.73 -0.46 -29.87
N ASN A 286 4.35 -1.63 -29.90
CA ASN A 286 5.74 -1.88 -30.31
C ASN A 286 6.78 -1.06 -29.49
N LYS A 287 6.40 -0.51 -28.33
CA LYS A 287 7.29 0.24 -27.46
C LYS A 287 8.08 -0.68 -26.54
N SER A 288 9.38 -0.42 -26.45
CA SER A 288 10.26 -1.14 -25.52
C SER A 288 10.39 -0.40 -24.20
N PHE A 289 10.61 -1.14 -23.13
CA PHE A 289 10.82 -0.60 -21.78
C PHE A 289 11.78 -1.49 -21.00
N PHE A 290 12.43 -0.91 -19.99
CA PHE A 290 13.27 -1.61 -19.04
C PHE A 290 12.43 -1.99 -17.83
N PHE A 291 12.42 -3.26 -17.46
CA PHE A 291 11.74 -3.76 -16.25
C PHE A 291 12.77 -4.36 -15.31
N GLY A 292 12.75 -3.93 -14.05
CA GLY A 292 13.62 -4.46 -13.00
C GLY A 292 12.83 -5.00 -11.83
N ASN A 293 13.33 -6.08 -11.23
CA ASN A 293 12.76 -6.69 -10.03
C ASN A 293 13.85 -6.97 -9.00
N THR A 294 13.57 -6.71 -7.73
CA THR A 294 14.49 -6.97 -6.62
C THR A 294 13.78 -7.48 -5.39
N HIS A 295 14.56 -8.09 -4.50
CA HIS A 295 14.21 -8.36 -3.12
C HIS A 295 15.42 -7.99 -2.27
N LEU A 296 15.37 -6.88 -1.55
CA LEU A 296 16.48 -6.41 -0.74
C LEU A 296 16.61 -7.23 0.55
N ILE A 297 17.74 -7.07 1.23
CA ILE A 297 17.97 -7.80 2.47
C ILE A 297 16.92 -7.43 3.54
N ASP A 298 16.45 -8.42 4.25
CA ASP A 298 15.54 -8.31 5.40
C ASP A 298 16.23 -7.72 6.66
N HIS A 299 15.81 -8.08 7.87
CA HIS A 299 16.34 -7.56 9.14
C HIS A 299 16.15 -6.05 9.32
N MET A 300 14.89 -5.57 9.19
CA MET A 300 14.56 -4.14 9.30
C MET A 300 14.93 -3.51 10.65
N SER A 301 15.04 -4.31 11.70
CA SER A 301 15.37 -3.85 13.06
C SER A 301 16.87 -3.76 13.33
N ASP A 302 17.73 -4.32 12.47
CA ASP A 302 19.18 -4.30 12.65
C ASP A 302 19.80 -3.13 11.87
N PRO A 303 20.44 -2.16 12.55
CA PRO A 303 21.07 -1.01 11.90
C PRO A 303 22.13 -1.37 10.86
N SER A 304 22.85 -2.49 11.03
CA SER A 304 23.89 -2.91 10.08
C SER A 304 23.31 -3.26 8.70
N PHE A 305 22.06 -3.70 8.64
CA PHE A 305 21.35 -4.00 7.40
C PHE A 305 20.68 -2.78 6.76
N PHE A 306 20.55 -1.69 7.48
CA PHE A 306 20.08 -0.42 6.93
C PHE A 306 21.03 0.08 5.82
N ASP A 307 22.32 0.20 6.13
CA ASP A 307 23.33 0.63 5.18
C ASP A 307 23.48 -0.35 4.01
N LEU A 308 23.30 -1.65 4.28
CA LEU A 308 23.35 -2.66 3.23
C LEU A 308 22.22 -2.47 2.22
N ARG A 309 20.97 -2.25 2.67
CA ARG A 309 19.84 -1.96 1.77
C ARG A 309 20.07 -0.70 0.94
N GLN A 310 20.65 0.35 1.53
CA GLN A 310 21.00 1.57 0.81
C GLN A 310 22.03 1.30 -0.30
N LYS A 311 23.09 0.53 0.00
CA LYS A 311 24.12 0.13 -0.98
C LYS A 311 23.50 -0.73 -2.09
N GLN A 312 22.63 -1.68 -1.74
CA GLN A 312 21.93 -2.53 -2.70
C GLN A 312 21.07 -1.68 -3.65
N ALA A 313 20.28 -0.73 -3.14
CA ALA A 313 19.50 0.19 -3.97
C ALA A 313 20.39 1.05 -4.88
N SER A 314 21.55 1.51 -4.40
CA SER A 314 22.51 2.27 -5.21
C SER A 314 23.09 1.43 -6.36
N GLN A 315 23.37 0.14 -6.12
CA GLN A 315 23.79 -0.79 -7.17
C GLN A 315 22.71 -1.02 -8.22
N ILE A 316 21.43 -1.07 -7.81
CA ILE A 316 20.30 -1.20 -8.73
C ILE A 316 20.25 0.02 -9.66
N VAL A 317 20.34 1.24 -9.13
CA VAL A 317 20.35 2.48 -9.91
C VAL A 317 21.51 2.47 -10.92
N ALA A 318 22.72 2.12 -10.47
CA ALA A 318 23.91 2.02 -11.34
C ALA A 318 23.72 0.96 -12.42
N THR A 319 23.11 -0.18 -12.10
CA THR A 319 22.85 -1.26 -13.05
C THR A 319 21.82 -0.84 -14.11
N ILE A 320 20.74 -0.17 -13.71
CA ILE A 320 19.76 0.36 -14.65
C ILE A 320 20.45 1.32 -15.61
N ALA A 321 21.26 2.26 -15.11
CA ALA A 321 21.98 3.21 -15.94
C ALA A 321 22.94 2.50 -16.93
N ALA A 322 23.65 1.47 -16.48
CA ALA A 322 24.60 0.72 -17.31
C ALA A 322 23.95 -0.20 -18.35
N LYS A 323 22.77 -0.74 -18.07
CA LYS A 323 22.08 -1.72 -18.93
C LYS A 323 21.01 -1.10 -19.82
N ASN A 324 20.45 0.03 -19.43
CA ASN A 324 19.46 0.80 -20.20
C ASN A 324 20.13 1.89 -21.06
N THR A 325 21.09 1.49 -21.88
CA THR A 325 21.85 2.41 -22.74
C THR A 325 20.98 3.18 -23.75
N SER A 326 19.85 2.59 -24.15
CA SER A 326 18.87 3.22 -25.05
C SER A 326 17.92 4.19 -24.32
N LYS A 327 18.10 4.43 -23.02
CA LYS A 327 17.26 5.32 -22.20
C LYS A 327 15.76 5.02 -22.32
N LEU A 328 15.42 3.73 -22.37
CA LEU A 328 14.03 3.28 -22.41
C LEU A 328 13.30 3.69 -21.13
N PRO A 329 11.97 3.85 -21.17
CA PRO A 329 11.16 4.00 -19.97
C PRO A 329 11.44 2.87 -18.98
N VAL A 330 11.57 3.21 -17.70
CA VAL A 330 11.94 2.26 -16.65
C VAL A 330 10.74 1.99 -15.74
N ILE A 331 10.52 0.72 -15.46
CA ILE A 331 9.63 0.24 -14.40
C ILE A 331 10.46 -0.65 -13.50
N MET A 332 10.58 -0.28 -12.23
CA MET A 332 11.34 -1.04 -11.24
C MET A 332 10.38 -1.46 -10.12
N VAL A 333 10.33 -2.74 -9.82
CA VAL A 333 9.45 -3.30 -8.80
C VAL A 333 10.22 -4.12 -7.78
N GLY A 334 9.61 -4.43 -6.66
CA GLY A 334 10.20 -5.37 -5.70
C GLY A 334 9.83 -5.09 -4.26
N ASP A 335 10.21 -6.06 -3.43
CA ASP A 335 10.21 -5.94 -1.99
C ASP A 335 11.52 -5.29 -1.53
N LEU A 336 11.42 -4.07 -1.02
CA LEU A 336 12.60 -3.32 -0.55
C LEU A 336 12.98 -3.66 0.91
N ASN A 337 12.18 -4.48 1.60
CA ASN A 337 12.33 -4.74 3.03
C ASN A 337 12.58 -3.46 3.84
N SER A 338 11.94 -2.39 3.42
CA SER A 338 12.03 -1.06 4.00
C SER A 338 10.75 -0.30 3.68
N ASN A 339 10.27 0.49 4.61
CA ASN A 339 9.04 1.23 4.48
C ASN A 339 9.16 2.64 5.07
N LYS A 340 8.13 3.45 4.92
CA LYS A 340 8.10 4.84 5.39
C LYS A 340 8.33 5.04 6.90
N TRP A 341 8.27 3.96 7.70
CA TRP A 341 8.51 3.99 9.14
C TRP A 341 9.87 3.42 9.54
N THR A 342 10.63 2.86 8.60
CA THR A 342 11.99 2.32 8.87
C THR A 342 12.89 3.44 9.40
N SER A 343 13.64 3.16 10.46
CA SER A 343 14.58 4.10 11.08
C SER A 343 16.00 3.81 10.61
N PRO A 344 16.85 4.81 10.39
CA PRO A 344 16.61 6.27 10.52
C PRO A 344 15.87 6.88 9.34
N SER A 345 15.74 6.22 8.19
CA SER A 345 14.97 6.64 7.01
C SER A 345 14.56 5.44 6.17
N ASN A 346 13.72 5.66 5.14
CA ASN A 346 13.46 4.68 4.09
C ASN A 346 14.56 4.77 3.02
N ALA A 347 15.79 4.38 3.38
CA ALA A 347 16.97 4.62 2.55
C ALA A 347 16.89 4.06 1.11
N PRO A 348 16.39 2.83 0.85
CA PRO A 348 16.22 2.34 -0.52
C PRO A 348 15.27 3.20 -1.35
N TYR A 349 14.16 3.63 -0.75
CA TYR A 349 13.19 4.54 -1.37
C TYR A 349 13.84 5.88 -1.72
N ASP A 350 14.58 6.45 -0.77
CA ASP A 350 15.27 7.73 -0.97
C ASP A 350 16.31 7.66 -2.09
N VAL A 351 17.05 6.55 -2.20
CA VAL A 351 18.02 6.33 -3.28
C VAL A 351 17.32 6.30 -4.65
N LEU A 352 16.22 5.57 -4.75
CA LEU A 352 15.47 5.42 -6.01
C LEU A 352 14.82 6.75 -6.42
N THR A 353 14.18 7.47 -5.49
CA THR A 353 13.55 8.76 -5.79
C THR A 353 14.56 9.84 -6.14
N LYS A 354 15.72 9.89 -5.47
CA LYS A 354 16.83 10.79 -5.82
C LYS A 354 17.41 10.51 -7.21
N ALA A 355 17.33 9.26 -7.66
CA ALA A 355 17.74 8.88 -9.03
C ALA A 355 16.68 9.26 -10.08
N GLY A 356 15.56 9.87 -9.69
CA GLY A 356 14.50 10.33 -10.60
C GLY A 356 13.38 9.32 -10.84
N TYR A 357 13.36 8.18 -10.13
CA TYR A 357 12.23 7.26 -10.19
C TYR A 357 11.09 7.75 -9.30
N ILE A 358 9.87 7.58 -9.79
CA ILE A 358 8.64 8.08 -9.16
C ILE A 358 7.92 6.89 -8.52
N ASP A 359 7.59 6.99 -7.24
CA ASP A 359 6.58 6.16 -6.60
C ASP A 359 5.19 6.71 -6.92
N PRO A 360 4.37 6.04 -7.75
CA PRO A 360 3.04 6.55 -8.10
C PRO A 360 2.11 6.75 -6.91
N LEU A 361 2.33 6.01 -5.83
CA LEU A 361 1.55 6.12 -4.60
C LEU A 361 2.00 7.30 -3.72
N GLY A 362 3.23 7.78 -3.87
CA GLY A 362 3.78 8.91 -3.13
C GLY A 362 3.98 8.64 -1.64
N ASN A 363 4.54 7.49 -1.30
CA ASN A 363 4.82 7.08 0.08
C ASN A 363 6.04 7.79 0.66
N THR A 364 5.86 9.00 1.17
CA THR A 364 6.95 9.75 1.80
C THR A 364 7.22 9.30 3.23
N TYR A 365 8.46 9.53 3.67
CA TYR A 365 8.92 9.15 5.01
C TYR A 365 8.05 9.74 6.12
N ARG A 366 7.59 8.87 7.02
CA ARG A 366 6.73 9.17 8.18
C ARG A 366 5.48 10.01 7.85
N ASN A 367 4.95 9.83 6.65
CA ASN A 367 3.72 10.48 6.25
C ASN A 367 2.63 9.44 5.92
N ASP A 368 1.43 9.63 6.46
CA ASP A 368 0.27 8.80 6.15
C ASP A 368 -0.39 9.20 4.82
N PHE A 369 -0.06 10.37 4.29
CA PHE A 369 -0.70 10.91 3.08
C PHE A 369 0.20 10.78 1.85
N PRO A 370 -0.37 10.64 0.65
CA PRO A 370 0.38 10.75 -0.58
C PRO A 370 1.12 12.09 -0.66
N SER A 371 2.37 12.06 -1.11
CA SER A 371 3.11 13.29 -1.38
C SER A 371 2.50 14.06 -2.56
N SER A 372 2.88 15.32 -2.71
CA SER A 372 2.51 16.11 -3.89
C SER A 372 3.06 15.54 -5.20
N GLY A 373 4.06 14.65 -5.12
CA GLY A 373 4.64 13.94 -6.26
C GLY A 373 3.95 12.61 -6.61
N ALA A 374 2.88 12.22 -5.89
CA ALA A 374 2.08 11.05 -6.25
C ALA A 374 1.47 11.23 -7.65
N THR A 375 1.61 10.22 -8.52
CA THR A 375 1.22 10.31 -9.93
C THR A 375 0.09 9.34 -10.32
N ALA A 376 -0.29 8.39 -9.44
CA ALA A 376 -1.40 7.49 -9.71
C ALA A 376 -2.73 8.27 -9.79
N GLU A 377 -3.40 8.18 -10.94
CA GLU A 377 -4.68 8.87 -11.19
C GLU A 377 -5.81 8.28 -10.36
N LYS A 378 -5.75 6.97 -10.12
CA LYS A 378 -6.69 6.23 -9.30
C LYS A 378 -5.95 5.24 -8.41
N THR A 379 -6.25 5.24 -7.12
CA THR A 379 -5.72 4.25 -6.17
C THR A 379 -6.85 3.37 -5.65
N ILE A 380 -6.58 2.07 -5.54
CA ILE A 380 -7.52 1.07 -5.05
C ILE A 380 -6.89 0.38 -3.84
N ARG A 381 -7.57 0.39 -2.71
CA ARG A 381 -7.13 -0.24 -1.45
C ARG A 381 -5.72 0.19 -1.00
N ALA A 382 -5.33 1.41 -1.33
CA ALA A 382 -4.02 1.95 -0.97
C ALA A 382 -3.80 2.09 0.55
N ASN A 383 -4.87 2.08 1.34
CA ASN A 383 -4.82 2.11 2.80
C ASN A 383 -4.44 0.76 3.45
N PHE A 384 -4.52 -0.36 2.73
CA PHE A 384 -4.06 -1.65 3.23
C PHE A 384 -2.55 -1.74 3.15
N GLU A 385 -1.94 -2.47 4.09
CA GLU A 385 -0.50 -2.70 4.10
C GLU A 385 -0.12 -3.72 3.03
N SER A 386 1.09 -3.65 2.47
CA SER A 386 1.53 -4.66 1.50
C SER A 386 1.93 -5.96 2.19
N PHE A 387 2.44 -5.91 3.42
CA PHE A 387 2.70 -7.08 4.25
C PHE A 387 1.49 -7.39 5.14
N ASN A 388 0.91 -8.58 5.00
CA ASN A 388 -0.26 -9.01 5.76
C ASN A 388 0.08 -10.03 6.87
N GLY A 389 1.25 -10.69 6.79
CA GLY A 389 1.74 -11.65 7.79
C GLY A 389 0.78 -12.81 8.05
N PHE A 390 0.03 -13.25 7.06
CA PHE A 390 -1.05 -14.26 7.18
C PHE A 390 -2.14 -13.92 8.20
N ASN A 391 -2.27 -12.66 8.59
CA ASN A 391 -3.36 -12.24 9.47
C ASN A 391 -4.70 -12.36 8.75
N ARG A 392 -5.70 -12.99 9.40
CA ARG A 392 -7.04 -13.13 8.79
C ARG A 392 -7.67 -11.77 8.51
N LYS A 393 -7.54 -10.81 9.41
CA LYS A 393 -7.93 -9.43 9.16
C LYS A 393 -6.78 -8.72 8.43
N ALA A 394 -7.05 -8.23 7.23
CA ALA A 394 -6.06 -7.54 6.44
C ALA A 394 -5.57 -6.27 7.17
N PRO A 395 -4.26 -6.14 7.44
CA PRO A 395 -3.73 -4.94 8.08
C PRO A 395 -3.99 -3.70 7.21
N ALA A 396 -4.48 -2.66 7.84
CA ALA A 396 -4.76 -1.41 7.17
C ALA A 396 -4.49 -0.23 8.09
N ARG A 397 -3.99 0.86 7.53
CA ARG A 397 -4.03 2.17 8.19
C ARG A 397 -5.47 2.71 8.14
N ASN A 398 -5.70 3.83 8.84
CA ASN A 398 -7.00 4.50 8.74
C ASN A 398 -7.35 4.73 7.26
N ASN A 399 -8.61 4.71 6.94
CA ASN A 399 -9.20 4.66 5.59
C ASN A 399 -8.73 5.75 4.61
N TYR A 400 -7.66 6.48 4.88
CA TYR A 400 -7.45 7.82 4.34
C TYR A 400 -6.02 8.11 3.94
N GLY A 401 -5.11 7.34 4.42
CA GLY A 401 -3.73 7.41 4.06
C GLY A 401 -3.31 6.21 3.21
N ASN A 402 -2.06 6.21 2.83
CA ASN A 402 -1.42 5.05 2.29
C ASN A 402 -1.05 4.09 3.42
N GLY A 403 -1.26 2.81 3.22
CA GLY A 403 -0.76 1.74 4.05
C GLY A 403 0.77 1.79 4.19
N THR A 404 1.31 0.85 4.94
CA THR A 404 2.75 0.61 5.02
C THR A 404 3.13 -0.34 3.89
N TYR A 405 4.04 0.09 3.01
CA TYR A 405 4.48 -0.69 1.87
C TYR A 405 5.95 -1.04 2.00
N MET A 406 6.27 -2.31 1.79
CA MET A 406 7.61 -2.82 1.51
C MET A 406 7.74 -3.19 0.03
N ASP A 407 6.61 -3.47 -0.61
CA ASP A 407 6.47 -3.81 -2.02
C ASP A 407 6.14 -2.56 -2.83
N TYR A 408 7.01 -2.19 -3.75
CA TYR A 408 6.93 -0.95 -4.49
C TYR A 408 6.89 -1.17 -6.00
N ILE A 409 6.27 -0.23 -6.69
CA ILE A 409 6.39 -0.02 -8.13
C ILE A 409 6.94 1.38 -8.32
N PHE A 410 8.14 1.52 -8.87
CA PHE A 410 8.71 2.79 -9.29
C PHE A 410 8.70 2.90 -10.80
N THR A 411 8.46 4.09 -11.31
CA THR A 411 8.47 4.36 -12.74
C THR A 411 9.38 5.55 -13.08
N SER A 412 9.97 5.57 -14.27
CA SER A 412 10.37 6.83 -14.86
C SER A 412 9.13 7.69 -15.16
N SER A 413 9.32 8.94 -15.61
CA SER A 413 8.17 9.80 -15.93
C SER A 413 7.26 9.11 -16.96
N MET A 414 6.10 8.66 -16.52
CA MET A 414 5.04 8.08 -17.35
C MET A 414 3.69 8.20 -16.62
N ARG A 415 2.62 8.07 -17.39
CA ARG A 415 1.27 8.12 -16.87
C ARG A 415 0.92 6.80 -16.17
N VAL A 416 0.35 6.88 -14.96
CA VAL A 416 -0.12 5.74 -14.15
C VAL A 416 -1.61 5.93 -13.91
N ALA A 417 -2.45 5.23 -14.69
CA ALA A 417 -3.90 5.40 -14.63
C ALA A 417 -4.52 4.74 -13.40
N GLU A 418 -4.00 3.59 -12.99
CA GLU A 418 -4.50 2.86 -11.84
C GLU A 418 -3.35 2.23 -11.04
N TRP A 419 -3.46 2.28 -9.74
CA TRP A 419 -2.59 1.60 -8.80
C TRP A 419 -3.45 0.84 -7.78
N GLU A 420 -3.15 -0.41 -7.49
CA GLU A 420 -3.94 -1.25 -6.58
C GLU A 420 -3.07 -2.10 -5.66
N ASN A 421 -3.46 -2.15 -4.39
CA ASN A 421 -3.09 -3.22 -3.48
C ASN A 421 -4.15 -4.33 -3.57
N VAL A 422 -3.78 -5.48 -4.07
CA VAL A 422 -4.71 -6.57 -4.40
C VAL A 422 -5.04 -7.36 -3.14
N VAL A 423 -6.16 -7.01 -2.50
CA VAL A 423 -6.64 -7.64 -1.27
C VAL A 423 -8.04 -8.19 -1.49
N LYS A 424 -8.22 -9.51 -1.37
CA LYS A 424 -9.54 -10.16 -1.47
C LYS A 424 -10.15 -10.31 -0.09
N ILE A 425 -10.99 -9.37 0.30
CA ILE A 425 -11.58 -9.28 1.64
C ILE A 425 -13.10 -9.18 1.62
N ASP A 426 -13.73 -9.59 2.73
CA ASP A 426 -15.14 -9.35 3.02
C ASP A 426 -15.40 -7.92 3.53
N THR A 427 -16.66 -7.61 3.85
CA THR A 427 -17.09 -6.30 4.38
C THR A 427 -16.50 -5.98 5.76
N SER A 428 -16.03 -6.97 6.50
CA SER A 428 -15.38 -6.81 7.80
C SER A 428 -13.86 -6.62 7.69
N GLY A 429 -13.32 -6.71 6.47
CA GLY A 429 -11.89 -6.58 6.19
C GLY A 429 -11.10 -7.88 6.41
N ASN A 430 -11.75 -9.03 6.48
CA ASN A 430 -11.08 -10.31 6.59
C ASN A 430 -10.81 -10.91 5.21
N PHE A 431 -9.63 -11.51 5.02
CA PHE A 431 -9.35 -12.26 3.80
C PHE A 431 -10.38 -13.38 3.58
N VAL A 432 -10.85 -13.51 2.35
CA VAL A 432 -11.79 -14.56 1.92
C VAL A 432 -11.03 -15.74 1.33
N GLY A 433 -11.25 -16.92 1.89
CA GLY A 433 -10.59 -18.15 1.47
C GLY A 433 -9.15 -18.27 1.97
N THR A 434 -8.30 -18.96 1.21
CA THR A 434 -6.88 -19.12 1.48
C THR A 434 -6.16 -17.77 1.30
N ILE A 435 -5.34 -17.37 2.26
CA ILE A 435 -4.43 -16.24 2.12
C ILE A 435 -3.26 -16.70 1.24
N PRO A 436 -3.02 -16.06 0.09
CA PRO A 436 -2.07 -16.59 -0.89
C PRO A 436 -0.61 -16.54 -0.45
N ALA A 437 -0.22 -15.43 0.19
CA ALA A 437 1.12 -15.12 0.67
C ALA A 437 1.01 -14.16 1.86
N ASP A 438 2.09 -13.99 2.62
CA ASP A 438 2.19 -12.98 3.69
C ASP A 438 2.33 -11.54 3.17
N HIS A 439 2.51 -11.38 1.87
CA HIS A 439 2.41 -10.12 1.15
C HIS A 439 1.21 -10.10 0.22
N ASN A 440 0.73 -8.90 -0.08
CA ASN A 440 -0.29 -8.67 -1.09
C ASN A 440 0.39 -8.30 -2.42
N MET A 441 -0.19 -8.74 -3.54
CA MET A 441 0.25 -8.25 -4.84
C MET A 441 -0.03 -6.75 -4.96
N VAL A 442 0.94 -5.99 -5.44
CA VAL A 442 0.76 -4.59 -5.83
C VAL A 442 0.83 -4.50 -7.35
N ARG A 443 -0.13 -3.80 -7.98
CA ARG A 443 -0.17 -3.61 -9.43
C ARG A 443 -0.40 -2.17 -9.85
N ALA A 444 0.02 -1.85 -11.06
CA ALA A 444 -0.28 -0.57 -11.69
C ALA A 444 -0.55 -0.75 -13.19
N ASP A 445 -1.46 0.08 -13.71
CA ASP A 445 -1.71 0.22 -15.14
C ASP A 445 -1.00 1.49 -15.64
N VAL A 446 0.03 1.33 -16.45
CA VAL A 446 0.87 2.41 -16.94
C VAL A 446 0.73 2.59 -18.46
N GLN A 447 0.99 3.80 -18.94
CA GLN A 447 1.11 4.09 -20.36
C GLN A 447 2.56 4.40 -20.68
N LEU A 448 3.16 3.59 -21.53
CA LEU A 448 4.52 3.86 -22.05
C LEU A 448 4.53 5.14 -22.86
N PRO A 449 5.49 6.07 -22.62
CA PRO A 449 5.60 7.35 -23.32
C PRO A 449 5.87 7.21 -24.82
#